data_2230d94fe7496715ff0b9199a5f3caf5
#
_entry.id   2230d94fe7496715ff0b9199a5f3caf5
#
_cell.length_a   1.000
_cell.length_b   1.000
_cell.length_c   1.000
_cell.angle_alpha   90.00
_cell.angle_beta   90.00
_cell.angle_gamma   90.00
#
_symmetry.space_group_name_H-M   'P 1'
#
loop_
_entity.id
_entity.type
_entity.pdbx_description
1 polymer ?
#
loop_
_entity_poly.entity_id
_entity_poly.type
_entity_poly.pdbx_seq_one_letter_code
_entity_poly.pdbx_strand_id
1 'polypeptide(L)'
;MKIAVVGAGKWGMALAHAYSQKNEVVISSRGKRDLPNFVSLQEALSCEYIVMAVPTQFVREFMSEHFKFNGQKILVAAKGVEVSSGKFLNSVYEDFLPRENVAFLSGPSFAAEVIKSLPTALVVSSHNKELAKSFAQAMPNFIKAYTDSDVVGAEVSGAYKNIIAIAAGVCDGLELGNNARAALISRGLVEMTRFGREFGAKRDTFISLGGAGDLFLTASSNLSRNYRVGYGLAKGKSLKTILQELGEVAEGVPTTSAVLQIAIKKDIYLPIAKEVGLLLEGKDPKSSLNDLLS
;
A
#
# COMPACT_ATOMS: atom_id res chain seq x y z
N MET A 1 -20.86 14.66 3.15
CA MET A 1 -20.96 14.05 1.80
C MET A 1 -21.38 12.59 1.95
N LYS A 2 -21.88 11.95 0.87
CA LYS A 2 -22.09 10.49 0.84
C LYS A 2 -20.86 9.84 0.22
N ILE A 3 -20.24 8.88 0.93
CA ILE A 3 -19.01 8.20 0.53
C ILE A 3 -19.27 6.70 0.50
N ALA A 4 -18.96 6.04 -0.61
CA ALA A 4 -18.97 4.59 -0.67
C ALA A 4 -17.57 4.05 -0.37
N VAL A 5 -17.47 3.01 0.47
CA VAL A 5 -16.24 2.24 0.67
C VAL A 5 -16.40 0.88 0.00
N VAL A 6 -15.62 0.63 -1.03
CA VAL A 6 -15.62 -0.62 -1.78
C VAL A 6 -14.44 -1.48 -1.36
N GLY A 7 -14.75 -2.63 -0.75
CA GLY A 7 -13.79 -3.52 -0.13
C GLY A 7 -13.90 -3.54 1.40
N ALA A 8 -14.64 -4.52 1.95
CA ALA A 8 -14.90 -4.66 3.38
C ALA A 8 -13.84 -5.50 4.12
N GLY A 9 -12.58 -5.39 3.74
CA GLY A 9 -11.44 -5.91 4.50
C GLY A 9 -11.09 -5.01 5.71
N LYS A 10 -10.09 -5.40 6.51
CA LYS A 10 -9.69 -4.62 7.72
C LYS A 10 -9.41 -3.15 7.40
N TRP A 11 -8.72 -2.86 6.29
CA TRP A 11 -8.41 -1.48 5.90
C TRP A 11 -9.64 -0.71 5.41
N GLY A 12 -10.46 -1.33 4.56
CA GLY A 12 -11.72 -0.68 4.12
C GLY A 12 -12.67 -0.39 5.29
N MET A 13 -12.79 -1.32 6.25
CA MET A 13 -13.59 -1.10 7.46
C MET A 13 -13.03 0.03 8.34
N ALA A 14 -11.71 0.14 8.47
CA ALA A 14 -11.09 1.24 9.21
C ALA A 14 -11.34 2.60 8.53
N LEU A 15 -11.27 2.65 7.20
CA LEU A 15 -11.60 3.87 6.43
C LEU A 15 -13.09 4.19 6.50
N ALA A 16 -13.98 3.19 6.43
CA ALA A 16 -15.42 3.38 6.62
C ALA A 16 -15.73 3.96 8.01
N HIS A 17 -15.11 3.40 9.07
CA HIS A 17 -15.20 3.96 10.42
C HIS A 17 -14.71 5.41 10.47
N ALA A 18 -13.54 5.70 9.89
CA ALA A 18 -12.99 7.05 9.90
C ALA A 18 -13.92 8.06 9.20
N TYR A 19 -14.30 7.77 7.96
CA TYR A 19 -15.16 8.69 7.19
C TYR A 19 -16.56 8.85 7.80
N SER A 20 -17.11 7.81 8.45
CA SER A 20 -18.45 7.88 9.06
C SER A 20 -18.56 8.86 10.22
N GLN A 21 -17.44 9.33 10.79
CA GLN A 21 -17.44 10.34 11.84
C GLN A 21 -17.94 11.72 11.36
N LYS A 22 -17.87 11.99 10.08
CA LYS A 22 -18.26 13.28 9.48
C LYS A 22 -19.16 13.16 8.25
N ASN A 23 -19.38 11.96 7.73
CA ASN A 23 -20.08 11.76 6.47
C ASN A 23 -21.07 10.60 6.56
N GLU A 24 -22.04 10.57 5.64
CA GLU A 24 -22.80 9.37 5.36
C GLU A 24 -21.92 8.36 4.64
N VAL A 25 -21.77 7.16 5.19
CA VAL A 25 -20.92 6.12 4.61
C VAL A 25 -21.74 4.87 4.32
N VAL A 26 -21.61 4.36 3.11
CA VAL A 26 -22.10 3.04 2.69
C VAL A 26 -20.92 2.13 2.38
N ILE A 27 -21.09 0.82 2.59
CA ILE A 27 -20.02 -0.17 2.43
C ILE A 27 -20.49 -1.24 1.44
N SER A 28 -19.58 -1.67 0.57
CA SER A 28 -19.83 -2.80 -0.33
C SER A 28 -18.59 -3.68 -0.46
N SER A 29 -18.82 -4.95 -0.84
CA SER A 29 -17.77 -5.90 -1.17
C SER A 29 -18.29 -6.96 -2.12
N ARG A 30 -17.40 -7.75 -2.73
CA ARG A 30 -17.75 -8.83 -3.65
C ARG A 30 -18.76 -9.83 -3.05
N GLY A 31 -18.60 -10.19 -1.79
CA GLY A 31 -19.55 -11.05 -1.06
C GLY A 31 -20.42 -10.22 -0.13
N LYS A 32 -21.72 -10.55 -0.04
CA LYS A 32 -22.64 -9.95 0.94
C LYS A 32 -22.12 -10.16 2.36
N ARG A 33 -22.17 -9.12 3.17
CA ARG A 33 -21.78 -9.16 4.58
C ARG A 33 -22.90 -8.58 5.44
N ASP A 34 -23.04 -9.08 6.65
CA ASP A 34 -23.92 -8.50 7.65
C ASP A 34 -23.16 -7.37 8.37
N LEU A 35 -23.23 -6.18 7.79
CA LEU A 35 -22.58 -4.97 8.27
C LEU A 35 -23.57 -3.80 8.23
N PRO A 36 -23.50 -2.87 9.19
CA PRO A 36 -24.24 -1.62 9.11
C PRO A 36 -23.94 -0.87 7.81
N ASN A 37 -24.96 -0.31 7.18
CA ASN A 37 -24.85 0.46 5.92
C ASN A 37 -24.25 -0.33 4.75
N PHE A 38 -24.36 -1.67 4.76
CA PHE A 38 -23.95 -2.48 3.62
C PHE A 38 -24.95 -2.34 2.49
N VAL A 39 -24.45 -2.01 1.31
CA VAL A 39 -25.26 -1.81 0.09
C VAL A 39 -24.79 -2.73 -1.04
N SER A 40 -25.57 -2.82 -2.09
CA SER A 40 -25.17 -3.51 -3.32
C SER A 40 -23.93 -2.84 -3.94
N LEU A 41 -23.15 -3.60 -4.71
CA LEU A 41 -21.99 -3.04 -5.41
C LEU A 41 -22.41 -1.96 -6.41
N GLN A 42 -23.52 -2.15 -7.10
CA GLN A 42 -24.06 -1.17 -8.03
C GLN A 42 -24.42 0.16 -7.35
N GLU A 43 -25.05 0.10 -6.17
CA GLU A 43 -25.36 1.29 -5.38
C GLU A 43 -24.08 1.98 -4.91
N ALA A 44 -23.10 1.25 -4.40
CA ALA A 44 -21.81 1.83 -3.98
C ALA A 44 -21.07 2.51 -5.13
N LEU A 45 -21.02 1.88 -6.31
CA LEU A 45 -20.36 2.42 -7.49
C LEU A 45 -21.11 3.58 -8.15
N SER A 46 -22.39 3.82 -7.81
CA SER A 46 -23.17 5.00 -8.24
C SER A 46 -22.90 6.24 -7.37
N CYS A 47 -22.23 6.10 -6.22
CA CYS A 47 -21.86 7.24 -5.39
C CYS A 47 -20.84 8.15 -6.09
N GLU A 48 -20.95 9.46 -5.88
CA GLU A 48 -19.98 10.43 -6.42
C GLU A 48 -18.58 10.23 -5.83
N TYR A 49 -18.46 9.94 -4.53
CA TYR A 49 -17.20 9.74 -3.83
C TYR A 49 -17.05 8.28 -3.43
N ILE A 50 -15.97 7.65 -3.88
CA ILE A 50 -15.69 6.24 -3.65
C ILE A 50 -14.30 6.07 -3.06
N VAL A 51 -14.18 5.37 -1.94
CA VAL A 51 -12.93 4.88 -1.38
C VAL A 51 -12.74 3.44 -1.82
N MET A 52 -11.74 3.20 -2.67
CA MET A 52 -11.47 1.90 -3.26
C MET A 52 -10.41 1.16 -2.44
N ALA A 53 -10.82 0.14 -1.69
CA ALA A 53 -9.97 -0.70 -0.85
C ALA A 53 -9.87 -2.15 -1.38
N VAL A 54 -9.92 -2.29 -2.70
CA VAL A 54 -9.70 -3.55 -3.42
C VAL A 54 -8.20 -3.81 -3.51
N PRO A 55 -7.69 -5.04 -3.19
CA PRO A 55 -6.27 -5.34 -3.31
C PRO A 55 -5.76 -5.17 -4.74
N THR A 56 -4.51 -4.70 -4.88
CA THR A 56 -3.89 -4.27 -6.14
C THR A 56 -4.08 -5.25 -7.29
N GLN A 57 -3.87 -6.54 -7.06
CA GLN A 57 -3.90 -7.56 -8.12
C GLN A 57 -5.31 -7.83 -8.68
N PHE A 58 -6.36 -7.36 -8.00
CA PHE A 58 -7.76 -7.55 -8.41
C PHE A 58 -8.40 -6.26 -8.97
N VAL A 59 -7.67 -5.14 -8.98
CA VAL A 59 -8.24 -3.84 -9.37
C VAL A 59 -8.68 -3.85 -10.83
N ARG A 60 -7.84 -4.30 -11.75
CA ARG A 60 -8.16 -4.29 -13.19
C ARG A 60 -9.38 -5.14 -13.52
N GLU A 61 -9.41 -6.39 -13.03
CA GLU A 61 -10.56 -7.28 -13.21
C GLU A 61 -11.82 -6.65 -12.65
N PHE A 62 -11.77 -6.17 -11.40
CA PHE A 62 -12.89 -5.51 -10.74
C PHE A 62 -13.41 -4.30 -11.52
N MET A 63 -12.52 -3.42 -11.98
CA MET A 63 -12.91 -2.23 -12.76
C MET A 63 -13.51 -2.61 -14.11
N SER A 64 -12.93 -3.60 -14.80
CA SER A 64 -13.43 -4.07 -16.09
C SER A 64 -14.83 -4.69 -15.99
N GLU A 65 -15.12 -5.43 -14.93
CA GLU A 65 -16.38 -6.16 -14.79
C GLU A 65 -17.52 -5.32 -14.21
N HIS A 66 -17.18 -4.36 -13.31
CA HIS A 66 -18.18 -3.74 -12.46
C HIS A 66 -18.26 -2.21 -12.58
N PHE A 67 -17.17 -1.56 -13.03
CA PHE A 67 -17.11 -0.10 -13.01
C PHE A 67 -17.46 0.51 -14.38
N LYS A 68 -18.32 1.50 -14.35
CA LYS A 68 -18.61 2.37 -15.51
C LYS A 68 -18.51 3.80 -15.06
N PHE A 69 -17.58 4.54 -15.66
CA PHE A 69 -17.36 5.93 -15.31
C PHE A 69 -18.57 6.82 -15.66
N ASN A 70 -19.02 7.58 -14.69
CA ASN A 70 -20.08 8.58 -14.81
C ASN A 70 -19.82 9.75 -13.83
N GLY A 71 -18.58 10.28 -13.86
CA GLY A 71 -18.20 11.41 -13.02
C GLY A 71 -17.75 11.09 -11.60
N GLN A 72 -17.61 9.80 -11.22
CA GLN A 72 -17.16 9.41 -9.90
C GLN A 72 -15.75 9.93 -9.59
N LYS A 73 -15.52 10.17 -8.30
CA LYS A 73 -14.27 10.60 -7.69
C LYS A 73 -13.76 9.47 -6.81
N ILE A 74 -12.58 8.94 -7.12
CA ILE A 74 -12.05 7.73 -6.46
C ILE A 74 -10.84 8.07 -5.61
N LEU A 75 -10.85 7.62 -4.34
CA LEU A 75 -9.69 7.55 -3.48
C LEU A 75 -9.19 6.09 -3.43
N VAL A 76 -8.03 5.85 -4.01
CA VAL A 76 -7.39 4.52 -4.01
C VAL A 76 -6.64 4.33 -2.71
N ALA A 77 -7.01 3.30 -1.95
CA ALA A 77 -6.43 2.97 -0.64
C ALA A 77 -5.54 1.73 -0.68
N ALA A 78 -5.48 1.01 -1.80
CA ALA A 78 -4.53 -0.08 -2.04
C ALA A 78 -3.14 0.46 -2.40
N LYS A 79 -2.12 -0.36 -2.19
CA LYS A 79 -0.71 -0.01 -2.43
C LYS A 79 0.00 -1.19 -3.07
N GLY A 80 0.60 -1.00 -4.23
CA GLY A 80 1.32 -2.07 -4.92
C GLY A 80 1.49 -1.80 -6.41
N VAL A 81 2.04 -2.80 -7.10
CA VAL A 81 2.23 -2.83 -8.55
C VAL A 81 1.46 -4.02 -9.10
N GLU A 82 0.74 -3.83 -10.19
CA GLU A 82 0.05 -4.91 -10.89
C GLU A 82 1.09 -5.83 -11.54
N VAL A 83 1.13 -7.11 -11.13
CA VAL A 83 2.15 -8.06 -11.59
C VAL A 83 2.05 -8.33 -13.08
N SER A 84 0.85 -8.46 -13.61
CA SER A 84 0.60 -8.83 -15.00
C SER A 84 1.11 -7.80 -16.01
N SER A 85 1.10 -6.51 -15.67
CA SER A 85 1.49 -5.41 -16.55
C SER A 85 2.73 -4.64 -16.12
N GLY A 86 3.12 -4.74 -14.84
CA GLY A 86 4.14 -3.89 -14.22
C GLY A 86 3.68 -2.44 -14.03
N LYS A 87 2.38 -2.15 -14.14
CA LYS A 87 1.83 -0.81 -13.98
C LYS A 87 1.59 -0.50 -12.49
N PHE A 88 1.82 0.76 -12.10
CA PHE A 88 1.29 1.32 -10.86
C PHE A 88 -0.22 1.54 -10.98
N LEU A 89 -0.90 1.66 -9.84
CA LEU A 89 -2.36 1.79 -9.84
C LEU A 89 -2.86 3.05 -10.54
N ASN A 90 -2.12 4.18 -10.53
CA ASN A 90 -2.50 5.35 -11.31
C ASN A 90 -2.72 4.99 -12.79
N SER A 91 -1.74 4.31 -13.39
CA SER A 91 -1.84 3.87 -14.79
C SER A 91 -2.89 2.78 -15.02
N VAL A 92 -3.22 1.99 -13.99
CA VAL A 92 -4.33 1.02 -14.08
C VAL A 92 -5.69 1.75 -14.06
N TYR A 93 -5.87 2.73 -13.16
CA TYR A 93 -7.11 3.48 -13.07
C TYR A 93 -7.33 4.39 -14.27
N GLU A 94 -6.27 4.97 -14.85
CA GLU A 94 -6.34 5.80 -16.07
C GLU A 94 -6.88 5.04 -17.30
N ASP A 95 -6.82 3.71 -17.30
CA ASP A 95 -7.48 2.89 -18.33
C ASP A 95 -9.03 2.93 -18.22
N PHE A 96 -9.62 3.42 -17.10
CA PHE A 96 -11.06 3.39 -16.82
C PHE A 96 -11.69 4.77 -16.57
N LEU A 97 -10.94 5.75 -16.12
CA LEU A 97 -11.45 7.09 -15.82
C LEU A 97 -10.34 8.16 -15.92
N PRO A 98 -10.69 9.44 -16.08
CA PRO A 98 -9.71 10.51 -16.14
C PRO A 98 -8.87 10.60 -14.85
N ARG A 99 -7.56 10.83 -14.97
CA ARG A 99 -6.64 10.95 -13.84
C ARG A 99 -7.02 12.04 -12.82
N GLU A 100 -7.73 13.08 -13.29
CA GLU A 100 -8.24 14.17 -12.46
C GLU A 100 -9.32 13.70 -11.47
N ASN A 101 -9.89 12.53 -11.69
CA ASN A 101 -10.92 11.92 -10.85
C ASN A 101 -10.36 10.89 -9.86
N VAL A 102 -9.03 10.71 -9.82
CA VAL A 102 -8.38 9.73 -8.95
C VAL A 102 -7.44 10.40 -7.97
N ALA A 103 -7.50 9.97 -6.72
CA ALA A 103 -6.58 10.32 -5.66
C ALA A 103 -6.03 9.05 -5.00
N PHE A 104 -4.87 9.14 -4.36
CA PHE A 104 -4.16 8.01 -3.75
C PHE A 104 -3.86 8.30 -2.29
N LEU A 105 -4.13 7.31 -1.42
CA LEU A 105 -3.94 7.42 0.00
C LEU A 105 -2.61 6.80 0.44
N SER A 106 -1.79 7.57 1.13
CA SER A 106 -0.51 7.12 1.70
C SER A 106 -0.33 7.60 3.14
N GLY A 107 0.76 7.21 3.78
CA GLY A 107 1.09 7.61 5.15
C GLY A 107 0.92 6.49 6.18
N PRO A 108 1.50 6.67 7.38
CA PRO A 108 1.53 5.69 8.46
C PRO A 108 0.12 5.47 9.04
N SER A 109 -0.43 4.26 8.83
CA SER A 109 -1.81 3.99 9.22
C SER A 109 -2.10 2.49 9.34
N PHE A 110 -1.95 1.94 10.53
CA PHE A 110 -2.46 0.60 10.79
C PHE A 110 -3.98 0.62 10.97
N ALA A 111 -4.68 -0.26 10.26
CA ALA A 111 -6.14 -0.40 10.36
C ALA A 111 -6.61 -0.61 11.81
N ALA A 112 -5.84 -1.38 12.60
CA ALA A 112 -6.13 -1.66 14.01
C ALA A 112 -6.08 -0.41 14.91
N GLU A 113 -5.36 0.63 14.51
CA GLU A 113 -5.26 1.90 15.22
C GLU A 113 -6.32 2.89 14.73
N VAL A 114 -6.52 2.98 13.42
CA VAL A 114 -7.54 3.84 12.82
C VAL A 114 -8.96 3.47 13.29
N ILE A 115 -9.28 2.17 13.40
CA ILE A 115 -10.58 1.71 13.90
C ILE A 115 -10.83 2.09 15.37
N LYS A 116 -9.74 2.32 16.13
CA LYS A 116 -9.79 2.80 17.53
C LYS A 116 -9.78 4.33 17.63
N SER A 117 -9.83 5.04 16.50
CA SER A 117 -9.74 6.50 16.42
C SER A 117 -8.46 7.09 17.04
N LEU A 118 -7.35 6.34 17.01
CA LEU A 118 -6.06 6.84 17.48
C LEU A 118 -5.49 7.90 16.53
N PRO A 119 -4.74 8.89 17.05
CA PRO A 119 -4.15 9.94 16.24
C PRO A 119 -3.35 9.37 15.07
N THR A 120 -3.69 9.78 13.87
CA THR A 120 -3.13 9.26 12.62
C THR A 120 -2.83 10.43 11.68
N ALA A 121 -1.82 10.30 10.85
CA ALA A 121 -1.52 11.28 9.82
C ALA A 121 -1.43 10.60 8.44
N LEU A 122 -2.12 11.15 7.44
CA LEU A 122 -2.24 10.61 6.10
C LEU A 122 -1.92 11.66 5.04
N VAL A 123 -1.60 11.21 3.84
CA VAL A 123 -1.42 12.06 2.66
C VAL A 123 -2.37 11.58 1.57
N VAL A 124 -3.11 12.52 0.99
CA VAL A 124 -3.94 12.31 -0.19
C VAL A 124 -3.23 12.95 -1.38
N SER A 125 -2.74 12.14 -2.31
CA SER A 125 -2.03 12.59 -3.50
C SER A 125 -2.95 12.52 -4.73
N SER A 126 -3.01 13.61 -5.52
CA SER A 126 -3.79 13.64 -6.76
C SER A 126 -3.24 14.70 -7.72
N HIS A 127 -3.39 14.47 -9.01
CA HIS A 127 -3.17 15.50 -10.04
C HIS A 127 -4.19 16.65 -9.94
N ASN A 128 -5.36 16.38 -9.34
CA ASN A 128 -6.39 17.37 -9.06
C ASN A 128 -6.32 17.77 -7.57
N LYS A 129 -5.80 18.98 -7.31
CA LYS A 129 -5.64 19.52 -5.96
C LYS A 129 -6.96 19.64 -5.18
N GLU A 130 -8.05 19.98 -5.86
CA GLU A 130 -9.35 20.12 -5.20
C GLU A 130 -9.94 18.75 -4.84
N LEU A 131 -9.70 17.73 -5.67
CA LEU A 131 -10.05 16.35 -5.30
C LEU A 131 -9.29 15.88 -4.07
N ALA A 132 -7.96 16.08 -4.03
CA ALA A 132 -7.16 15.74 -2.87
C ALA A 132 -7.66 16.41 -1.60
N LYS A 133 -7.97 17.72 -1.66
CA LYS A 133 -8.55 18.47 -0.55
C LYS A 133 -9.90 17.93 -0.10
N SER A 134 -10.79 17.59 -1.05
CA SER A 134 -12.13 17.08 -0.75
C SER A 134 -12.06 15.82 0.11
N PHE A 135 -11.22 14.84 -0.27
CA PHE A 135 -11.03 13.63 0.51
C PHE A 135 -10.32 13.89 1.85
N ALA A 136 -9.33 14.79 1.88
CA ALA A 136 -8.61 15.14 3.10
C ALA A 136 -9.52 15.83 4.13
N GLN A 137 -10.35 16.79 3.71
CA GLN A 137 -11.28 17.52 4.58
C GLN A 137 -12.44 16.65 5.10
N ALA A 138 -12.81 15.62 4.35
CA ALA A 138 -13.82 14.65 4.75
C ALA A 138 -13.36 13.72 5.90
N MET A 139 -12.06 13.66 6.19
CA MET A 139 -11.53 12.83 7.28
C MET A 139 -11.87 13.41 8.66
N PRO A 140 -11.97 12.57 9.71
CA PRO A 140 -12.27 12.98 11.07
C PRO A 140 -11.12 13.73 11.74
N ASN A 141 -11.38 14.35 12.89
CA ASN A 141 -10.39 15.18 13.59
C ASN A 141 -9.17 14.40 14.12
N PHE A 142 -9.31 13.09 14.39
CA PHE A 142 -8.19 12.26 14.82
C PHE A 142 -7.24 11.89 13.67
N ILE A 143 -7.61 12.19 12.41
CA ILE A 143 -6.74 12.02 11.24
C ILE A 143 -6.32 13.37 10.70
N LYS A 144 -5.02 13.68 10.81
CA LYS A 144 -4.45 14.82 10.12
C LYS A 144 -4.15 14.44 8.67
N ALA A 145 -4.95 14.93 7.73
CA ALA A 145 -4.76 14.67 6.31
C ALA A 145 -4.03 15.84 5.64
N TYR A 146 -2.94 15.51 4.94
CA TYR A 146 -2.19 16.42 4.07
C TYR A 146 -2.52 16.13 2.61
N THR A 147 -2.21 17.05 1.71
CA THR A 147 -2.38 16.85 0.28
C THR A 147 -1.06 17.00 -0.46
N ASP A 148 -0.85 16.21 -1.51
CA ASP A 148 0.31 16.27 -2.39
C ASP A 148 -0.12 16.13 -3.86
N SER A 149 0.75 16.55 -4.77
CA SER A 149 0.58 16.39 -6.22
C SER A 149 1.45 15.27 -6.82
N ASP A 150 2.42 14.74 -6.07
CA ASP A 150 3.30 13.66 -6.53
C ASP A 150 2.62 12.29 -6.33
N VAL A 151 1.76 11.95 -7.26
CA VAL A 151 1.05 10.67 -7.28
C VAL A 151 2.03 9.51 -7.44
N VAL A 152 3.00 9.64 -8.33
CA VAL A 152 3.98 8.58 -8.60
C VAL A 152 4.84 8.30 -7.37
N GLY A 153 5.31 9.34 -6.69
CA GLY A 153 6.07 9.19 -5.44
C GLY A 153 5.27 8.52 -4.34
N ALA A 154 3.99 8.87 -4.20
CA ALA A 154 3.09 8.24 -3.23
C ALA A 154 2.89 6.74 -3.51
N GLU A 155 2.69 6.35 -4.77
CA GLU A 155 2.49 4.96 -5.17
C GLU A 155 3.76 4.12 -5.03
N VAL A 156 4.91 4.64 -5.50
CA VAL A 156 6.20 3.97 -5.34
C VAL A 156 6.51 3.76 -3.87
N SER A 157 6.35 4.79 -3.04
CA SER A 157 6.58 4.69 -1.60
C SER A 157 5.69 3.63 -0.96
N GLY A 158 4.39 3.66 -1.27
CA GLY A 158 3.41 2.71 -0.75
C GLY A 158 3.66 1.27 -1.16
N ALA A 159 4.15 1.04 -2.39
CA ALA A 159 4.51 -0.28 -2.90
C ALA A 159 5.84 -0.78 -2.31
N TYR A 160 6.89 0.03 -2.44
CA TYR A 160 8.27 -0.35 -2.11
C TYR A 160 8.52 -0.57 -0.62
N LYS A 161 7.89 0.25 0.26
CA LYS A 161 7.99 0.06 1.71
C LYS A 161 7.65 -1.35 2.18
N ASN A 162 6.75 -2.03 1.46
CA ASN A 162 6.34 -3.39 1.79
C ASN A 162 7.46 -4.40 1.56
N ILE A 163 8.31 -4.17 0.55
CA ILE A 163 9.52 -4.96 0.27
C ILE A 163 10.53 -4.77 1.41
N ILE A 164 10.79 -3.51 1.79
CA ILE A 164 11.72 -3.19 2.88
C ILE A 164 11.20 -3.76 4.21
N ALA A 165 9.88 -3.77 4.42
CA ALA A 165 9.30 -4.37 5.63
C ALA A 165 9.52 -5.89 5.70
N ILE A 166 9.50 -6.61 4.58
CA ILE A 166 9.88 -8.04 4.53
C ILE A 166 11.35 -8.17 4.96
N ALA A 167 12.27 -7.38 4.38
CA ALA A 167 13.69 -7.42 4.74
C ALA A 167 13.93 -7.10 6.23
N ALA A 168 13.21 -6.11 6.78
CA ALA A 168 13.29 -5.74 8.19
C ALA A 168 12.79 -6.88 9.11
N GLY A 169 11.73 -7.57 8.71
CA GLY A 169 11.24 -8.75 9.40
C GLY A 169 12.27 -9.88 9.41
N VAL A 170 13.01 -10.10 8.31
CA VAL A 170 14.12 -11.06 8.25
C VAL A 170 15.24 -10.66 9.21
N CYS A 171 15.62 -9.38 9.21
CA CYS A 171 16.65 -8.83 10.08
C CYS A 171 16.34 -9.12 11.58
N ASP A 172 15.11 -8.84 12.00
CA ASP A 172 14.69 -9.07 13.38
C ASP A 172 14.51 -10.57 13.69
N GLY A 173 14.03 -11.35 12.72
CA GLY A 173 13.91 -12.80 12.87
C GLY A 173 15.25 -13.52 13.00
N LEU A 174 16.33 -12.98 12.42
CA LEU A 174 17.72 -13.43 12.59
C LEU A 174 18.41 -12.83 13.83
N GLU A 175 17.73 -11.96 14.59
CA GLU A 175 18.24 -11.33 15.81
C GLU A 175 19.50 -10.47 15.59
N LEU A 176 19.58 -9.78 14.42
CA LEU A 176 20.75 -8.98 14.04
C LEU A 176 20.85 -7.64 14.80
N GLY A 177 19.81 -7.27 15.53
CA GLY A 177 19.78 -6.10 16.38
C GLY A 177 19.39 -4.79 15.69
N ASN A 178 19.24 -3.74 16.49
CA ASN A 178 18.71 -2.45 16.06
C ASN A 178 19.61 -1.71 15.07
N ASN A 179 20.94 -1.85 15.20
CA ASN A 179 21.87 -1.18 14.28
C ASN A 179 21.71 -1.71 12.84
N ALA A 180 21.64 -3.03 12.68
CA ALA A 180 21.44 -3.66 11.38
C ALA A 180 20.07 -3.27 10.77
N ARG A 181 19.02 -3.29 11.58
CA ARG A 181 17.67 -2.88 11.14
C ARG A 181 17.65 -1.41 10.71
N ALA A 182 18.24 -0.49 11.47
CA ALA A 182 18.31 0.93 11.13
C ALA A 182 19.09 1.16 9.83
N ALA A 183 20.23 0.48 9.65
CA ALA A 183 21.02 0.55 8.42
C ALA A 183 20.23 0.01 7.22
N LEU A 184 19.54 -1.14 7.37
CA LEU A 184 18.70 -1.73 6.34
C LEU A 184 17.58 -0.81 5.90
N ILE A 185 16.82 -0.22 6.84
CA ILE A 185 15.73 0.71 6.53
C ILE A 185 16.26 1.95 5.82
N SER A 186 17.39 2.51 6.27
CA SER A 186 18.01 3.68 5.65
C SER A 186 18.47 3.39 4.22
N ARG A 187 19.14 2.25 3.98
CA ARG A 187 19.52 1.82 2.62
C ARG A 187 18.30 1.50 1.77
N GLY A 188 17.26 0.89 2.34
CA GLY A 188 15.99 0.65 1.68
C GLY A 188 15.31 1.92 1.21
N LEU A 189 15.35 3.00 2.02
CA LEU A 189 14.84 4.32 1.62
C LEU A 189 15.59 4.90 0.43
N VAL A 190 16.92 4.73 0.38
CA VAL A 190 17.74 5.14 -0.78
C VAL A 190 17.38 4.33 -2.02
N GLU A 191 17.19 3.03 -1.87
CA GLU A 191 16.81 2.13 -2.97
C GLU A 191 15.40 2.46 -3.50
N MET A 192 14.43 2.68 -2.61
CA MET A 192 13.09 3.15 -2.94
C MET A 192 13.12 4.48 -3.70
N THR A 193 13.96 5.42 -3.26
CA THR A 193 14.15 6.72 -3.93
C THR A 193 14.75 6.54 -5.33
N ARG A 194 15.76 5.66 -5.48
CA ARG A 194 16.36 5.32 -6.76
C ARG A 194 15.33 4.77 -7.73
N PHE A 195 14.55 3.79 -7.28
CA PHE A 195 13.49 3.18 -8.08
C PHE A 195 12.46 4.23 -8.52
N GLY A 196 11.96 5.06 -7.59
CA GLY A 196 10.93 6.05 -7.91
C GLY A 196 11.38 7.16 -8.86
N ARG A 197 12.66 7.55 -8.83
CA ARG A 197 13.21 8.54 -9.77
C ARG A 197 13.12 8.10 -11.23
N GLU A 198 13.19 6.82 -11.51
CA GLU A 198 13.03 6.25 -12.85
C GLU A 198 11.60 6.43 -13.41
N PHE A 199 10.66 6.83 -12.56
CA PHE A 199 9.27 7.13 -12.92
C PHE A 199 8.91 8.60 -12.74
N GLY A 200 9.89 9.46 -12.47
CA GLY A 200 9.69 10.90 -12.32
C GLY A 200 9.15 11.33 -10.95
N ALA A 201 9.21 10.46 -9.93
CA ALA A 201 8.83 10.81 -8.57
C ALA A 201 9.78 11.86 -7.97
N LYS A 202 9.24 12.75 -7.13
CA LYS A 202 10.00 13.78 -6.44
C LYS A 202 10.75 13.19 -5.25
N ARG A 203 12.02 13.59 -5.06
CA ARG A 203 12.84 13.10 -3.94
C ARG A 203 12.20 13.39 -2.58
N ASP A 204 11.60 14.55 -2.40
CA ASP A 204 11.04 15.00 -1.13
C ASP A 204 9.85 14.12 -0.69
N THR A 205 9.13 13.50 -1.63
CA THR A 205 8.05 12.56 -1.31
C THR A 205 8.55 11.36 -0.53
N PHE A 206 9.76 10.86 -0.83
CA PHE A 206 10.32 9.68 -0.15
C PHE A 206 10.74 9.96 1.29
N ILE A 207 11.11 11.20 1.64
CA ILE A 207 11.46 11.60 3.00
C ILE A 207 10.27 12.19 3.77
N SER A 208 9.10 12.26 3.14
CA SER A 208 7.86 12.77 3.73
C SER A 208 7.12 11.73 4.55
N LEU A 209 5.96 12.14 5.07
CA LEU A 209 5.02 11.28 5.79
C LEU A 209 4.55 10.07 4.96
N GLY A 210 4.27 10.26 3.66
CA GLY A 210 3.84 9.21 2.74
C GLY A 210 4.95 8.24 2.33
N GLY A 211 6.21 8.66 2.44
CA GLY A 211 7.43 7.88 2.18
C GLY A 211 8.03 7.29 3.46
N ALA A 212 8.99 8.02 4.05
CA ALA A 212 9.74 7.57 5.22
C ALA A 212 8.83 7.28 6.42
N GLY A 213 7.80 8.10 6.67
CA GLY A 213 6.87 7.89 7.79
C GLY A 213 6.15 6.53 7.69
N ASP A 214 5.59 6.22 6.53
CA ASP A 214 4.89 4.95 6.29
C ASP A 214 5.88 3.75 6.26
N LEU A 215 7.10 3.97 5.75
CA LEU A 215 8.16 2.97 5.77
C LEU A 215 8.57 2.62 7.20
N PHE A 216 8.88 3.61 8.05
CA PHE A 216 9.31 3.39 9.43
C PHE A 216 8.25 2.63 10.22
N LEU A 217 6.98 3.04 10.12
CA LEU A 217 5.88 2.32 10.76
C LEU A 217 5.81 0.86 10.29
N THR A 218 5.84 0.64 8.96
CA THR A 218 5.62 -0.68 8.37
C THR A 218 6.78 -1.64 8.61
N ALA A 219 8.02 -1.14 8.65
CA ALA A 219 9.25 -1.91 8.82
C ALA A 219 9.63 -2.16 10.30
N SER A 220 8.92 -1.55 11.26
CA SER A 220 9.27 -1.64 12.69
C SER A 220 8.15 -2.25 13.55
N SER A 221 7.14 -2.88 12.96
CA SER A 221 5.98 -3.38 13.71
C SER A 221 5.52 -4.74 13.23
N ASN A 222 5.21 -5.61 14.18
CA ASN A 222 4.57 -6.91 13.95
C ASN A 222 3.09 -6.79 13.50
N LEU A 223 2.50 -5.61 13.56
CA LEU A 223 1.20 -5.33 12.92
C LEU A 223 1.31 -5.33 11.40
N SER A 224 2.50 -5.14 10.84
CA SER A 224 2.75 -5.24 9.42
C SER A 224 2.77 -6.70 8.95
N ARG A 225 1.86 -7.03 8.02
CA ARG A 225 1.82 -8.35 7.38
C ARG A 225 3.12 -8.67 6.65
N ASN A 226 3.69 -7.70 5.97
CA ASN A 226 4.94 -7.85 5.23
C ASN A 226 6.13 -8.09 6.17
N TYR A 227 6.22 -7.37 7.28
CA TYR A 227 7.20 -7.64 8.33
C TYR A 227 7.06 -9.08 8.86
N ARG A 228 5.83 -9.53 9.13
CA ARG A 228 5.56 -10.90 9.59
C ARG A 228 5.96 -11.96 8.56
N VAL A 229 5.84 -11.68 7.25
CA VAL A 229 6.37 -12.56 6.20
C VAL A 229 7.88 -12.75 6.38
N GLY A 230 8.64 -11.65 6.45
CA GLY A 230 10.09 -11.72 6.63
C GLY A 230 10.52 -12.41 7.91
N TYR A 231 9.87 -12.09 9.02
CA TYR A 231 10.12 -12.72 10.31
C TYR A 231 9.89 -14.24 10.26
N GLY A 232 8.80 -14.68 9.63
CA GLY A 232 8.49 -16.11 9.46
C GLY A 232 9.53 -16.83 8.61
N LEU A 233 10.00 -16.22 7.50
CA LEU A 233 11.07 -16.78 6.66
C LEU A 233 12.36 -16.97 7.47
N ALA A 234 12.76 -15.97 8.26
CA ALA A 234 13.95 -16.05 9.12
C ALA A 234 13.86 -17.15 10.20
N LYS A 235 12.64 -17.48 10.63
CA LYS A 235 12.39 -18.59 11.56
C LYS A 235 12.20 -19.95 10.85
N GLY A 236 12.56 -20.05 9.57
CA GLY A 236 12.55 -21.29 8.78
C GLY A 236 11.18 -21.75 8.28
N LYS A 237 10.14 -20.92 8.36
CA LYS A 237 8.82 -21.25 7.81
C LYS A 237 8.81 -21.09 6.29
N SER A 238 8.09 -21.97 5.58
CA SER A 238 7.85 -21.76 4.15
C SER A 238 6.93 -20.58 3.89
N LEU A 239 7.11 -19.88 2.77
CA LEU A 239 6.22 -18.77 2.38
C LEU A 239 4.74 -19.21 2.37
N LYS A 240 4.46 -20.41 1.87
CA LYS A 240 3.10 -20.98 1.84
C LYS A 240 2.49 -21.06 3.24
N THR A 241 3.24 -21.58 4.21
CA THR A 241 2.79 -21.70 5.60
C THR A 241 2.52 -20.32 6.21
N ILE A 242 3.43 -19.36 5.97
CA ILE A 242 3.30 -17.99 6.49
C ILE A 242 2.03 -17.32 5.93
N LEU A 243 1.78 -17.41 4.63
CA LEU A 243 0.60 -16.81 4.00
C LEU A 243 -0.70 -17.45 4.50
N GLN A 244 -0.71 -18.75 4.77
CA GLN A 244 -1.86 -19.45 5.38
C GLN A 244 -2.12 -18.96 6.80
N GLU A 245 -1.08 -18.83 7.64
CA GLU A 245 -1.20 -18.31 9.00
C GLU A 245 -1.64 -16.84 9.06
N LEU A 246 -1.22 -16.03 8.07
CA LEU A 246 -1.65 -14.64 7.96
C LEU A 246 -3.16 -14.51 7.67
N GLY A 247 -3.71 -15.40 6.83
CA GLY A 247 -5.11 -15.35 6.40
C GLY A 247 -5.50 -14.10 5.60
N GLU A 248 -4.51 -13.26 5.24
CA GLU A 248 -4.70 -11.98 4.56
C GLU A 248 -3.58 -11.75 3.55
N VAL A 249 -3.87 -10.92 2.54
CA VAL A 249 -2.89 -10.57 1.51
C VAL A 249 -1.73 -9.76 2.10
N ALA A 250 -0.49 -10.21 1.85
CA ALA A 250 0.74 -9.46 2.08
C ALA A 250 1.21 -8.88 0.73
N GLU A 251 0.84 -7.63 0.45
CA GLU A 251 1.06 -6.97 -0.84
C GLU A 251 2.55 -6.90 -1.25
N GLY A 252 3.48 -6.95 -0.29
CA GLY A 252 4.92 -6.97 -0.56
C GLY A 252 5.37 -8.18 -1.37
N VAL A 253 4.70 -9.34 -1.23
CA VAL A 253 5.06 -10.56 -1.95
C VAL A 253 4.88 -10.40 -3.46
N PRO A 254 3.68 -10.12 -3.99
CA PRO A 254 3.51 -9.88 -5.43
C PRO A 254 4.24 -8.62 -5.90
N THR A 255 4.32 -7.57 -5.08
CA THR A 255 5.02 -6.33 -5.43
C THR A 255 6.50 -6.57 -5.65
N THR A 256 7.16 -7.44 -4.87
CA THR A 256 8.58 -7.78 -5.06
C THR A 256 8.82 -8.34 -6.47
N SER A 257 8.01 -9.29 -6.91
CA SER A 257 8.12 -9.86 -8.26
C SER A 257 7.95 -8.80 -9.35
N ALA A 258 6.92 -7.94 -9.24
CA ALA A 258 6.68 -6.88 -10.20
C ALA A 258 7.82 -5.85 -10.26
N VAL A 259 8.32 -5.41 -9.10
CA VAL A 259 9.46 -4.46 -9.01
C VAL A 259 10.72 -5.04 -9.62
N LEU A 260 11.02 -6.32 -9.39
CA LEU A 260 12.19 -6.97 -9.98
C LEU A 260 12.08 -7.11 -11.50
N GLN A 261 10.92 -7.44 -12.04
CA GLN A 261 10.70 -7.46 -13.49
C GLN A 261 10.92 -6.07 -14.12
N ILE A 262 10.45 -5.01 -13.45
CA ILE A 262 10.69 -3.64 -13.89
C ILE A 262 12.18 -3.30 -13.80
N ALA A 263 12.85 -3.67 -12.70
CA ALA A 263 14.26 -3.40 -12.48
C ALA A 263 15.14 -4.03 -13.56
N ILE A 264 14.85 -5.28 -13.96
CA ILE A 264 15.55 -5.96 -15.06
C ILE A 264 15.36 -5.21 -16.38
N LYS A 265 14.11 -4.82 -16.70
CA LYS A 265 13.80 -4.12 -17.97
C LYS A 265 14.43 -2.74 -18.08
N LYS A 266 14.63 -2.05 -16.95
CA LYS A 266 15.15 -0.67 -16.88
C LYS A 266 16.59 -0.59 -16.39
N ASP A 267 17.23 -1.72 -16.12
CA ASP A 267 18.60 -1.81 -15.57
C ASP A 267 18.77 -1.00 -14.26
N ILE A 268 17.83 -1.19 -13.32
CA ILE A 268 17.84 -0.48 -12.03
C ILE A 268 18.51 -1.37 -10.98
N TYR A 269 19.54 -0.86 -10.31
CA TYR A 269 20.25 -1.56 -9.24
C TYR A 269 19.45 -1.53 -7.92
N LEU A 270 18.83 -2.66 -7.53
CA LEU A 270 17.95 -2.84 -6.39
C LEU A 270 18.38 -4.06 -5.53
N PRO A 271 19.51 -3.99 -4.82
CA PRO A 271 20.07 -5.15 -4.09
C PRO A 271 19.15 -5.67 -2.99
N ILE A 272 18.48 -4.81 -2.21
CA ILE A 272 17.56 -5.24 -1.15
C ILE A 272 16.34 -5.93 -1.75
N ALA A 273 15.71 -5.34 -2.77
CA ALA A 273 14.57 -5.98 -3.43
C ALA A 273 14.97 -7.32 -4.08
N LYS A 274 16.16 -7.42 -4.66
CA LYS A 274 16.70 -8.67 -5.24
C LYS A 274 16.81 -9.75 -4.17
N GLU A 275 17.43 -9.45 -3.02
CA GLU A 275 17.57 -10.40 -1.94
C GLU A 275 16.22 -10.80 -1.34
N VAL A 276 15.28 -9.87 -1.20
CA VAL A 276 13.90 -10.20 -0.78
C VAL A 276 13.25 -11.15 -1.79
N GLY A 277 13.42 -10.94 -3.08
CA GLY A 277 12.92 -11.87 -4.10
C GLY A 277 13.46 -13.28 -3.94
N LEU A 278 14.77 -13.41 -3.79
CA LEU A 278 15.43 -14.71 -3.58
C LEU A 278 14.97 -15.39 -2.27
N LEU A 279 14.76 -14.63 -1.19
CA LEU A 279 14.22 -15.14 0.06
C LEU A 279 12.79 -15.68 -0.10
N LEU A 280 11.95 -15.00 -0.87
CA LEU A 280 10.59 -15.45 -1.17
C LEU A 280 10.58 -16.74 -2.02
N GLU A 281 11.64 -16.97 -2.80
CA GLU A 281 11.89 -18.19 -3.59
C GLU A 281 12.57 -19.32 -2.79
N GLY A 282 12.94 -19.05 -1.54
CA GLY A 282 13.50 -20.07 -0.62
C GLY A 282 15.00 -20.01 -0.38
N LYS A 283 15.68 -18.90 -0.77
CA LYS A 283 17.09 -18.69 -0.38
C LYS A 283 17.21 -18.63 1.14
N ASP A 284 18.31 -19.19 1.66
CA ASP A 284 18.60 -19.11 3.09
C ASP A 284 18.79 -17.67 3.57
N PRO A 285 18.11 -17.24 4.65
CA PRO A 285 18.20 -15.87 5.15
C PRO A 285 19.60 -15.42 5.58
N LYS A 286 20.42 -16.32 6.11
CA LYS A 286 21.81 -16.00 6.49
C LYS A 286 22.70 -15.77 5.27
N SER A 287 22.47 -16.54 4.20
CA SER A 287 23.17 -16.35 2.93
C SER A 287 22.82 -15.02 2.30
N SER A 288 21.54 -14.62 2.32
CA SER A 288 21.10 -13.30 1.85
C SER A 288 21.74 -12.14 2.62
N LEU A 289 21.92 -12.29 3.93
CA LEU A 289 22.60 -11.27 4.72
C LEU A 289 24.08 -11.12 4.28
N ASN A 290 24.78 -12.23 4.09
CA ASN A 290 26.19 -12.19 3.64
C ASN A 290 26.33 -11.49 2.28
N ASP A 291 25.42 -11.76 1.33
CA ASP A 291 25.42 -11.14 0.02
C ASP A 291 25.10 -9.62 0.05
N LEU A 292 24.35 -9.15 1.04
CA LEU A 292 24.09 -7.72 1.24
C LEU A 292 25.23 -6.99 1.95
N LEU A 293 26.12 -7.71 2.66
CA LEU A 293 27.28 -7.14 3.34
C LEU A 293 28.55 -7.16 2.49
N SER A 294 28.62 -8.01 1.46
CA SER A 294 29.71 -8.08 0.49
C SER A 294 29.60 -6.98 -0.59
#